data_1a1a2ca33d8ef8caf2cf2df2c31ca259
#
_entry.id   1a1a2ca33d8ef8caf2cf2df2c31ca259
#
_cell.length_a   1.000
_cell.length_b   1.000
_cell.length_c   1.000
_cell.angle_alpha   90.00
_cell.angle_beta   90.00
_cell.angle_gamma   90.00
#
_symmetry.space_group_name_H-M   'P 1'
#
loop_
_entity.id
_entity.type
_entity.pdbx_description
1 polymer ?
#
loop_
_entity_poly.entity_id
_entity_poly.type
_entity_poly.pdbx_seq_one_letter_code
_entity_poly.pdbx_strand_id
1 'polypeptide(L)'
;MFKTGLYLFSNDLRLDDNPSLRLAASDMDYLVCLYAQDDTPSSASRQGSVDRSDHRNQFLHESLVSLDSSLQSYGHRLVFRKQPLTDAAAELIYSHSVTHIYRSVSVGRHLNHQWDVLKKEHPTITFQQRHSHTIFKPEDLPFTVDSLPFTFSKFRKQVESILVGFPAPKPKSLPPPPPNLAKEKSVPNLSDVTPSCYFTGGENIGWAHVNEYFNKGLASTYKTTRNGLDGMDYST
;
A
#
# COMPACT_ATOMS: atom_id res chain seq x y z
N MET A 1 -1.45 -29.49 -6.69
CA MET A 1 -0.38 -28.54 -7.06
C MET A 1 -0.45 -27.37 -6.06
N PHE A 2 0.63 -27.00 -5.42
CA PHE A 2 0.65 -25.89 -4.48
C PHE A 2 0.40 -24.57 -5.20
N LYS A 3 -0.34 -23.67 -4.55
CA LYS A 3 -0.64 -22.32 -5.05
C LYS A 3 0.33 -21.34 -4.43
N THR A 4 1.10 -20.64 -5.26
CA THR A 4 1.97 -19.55 -4.81
C THR A 4 1.35 -18.20 -5.19
N GLY A 5 1.12 -17.35 -4.20
CA GLY A 5 0.67 -15.97 -4.38
C GLY A 5 1.82 -14.98 -4.39
N LEU A 6 1.70 -13.94 -5.19
CA LEU A 6 2.56 -12.78 -5.18
C LEU A 6 1.71 -11.57 -4.78
N TYR A 7 2.00 -10.96 -3.64
CA TYR A 7 1.36 -9.73 -3.20
C TYR A 7 2.21 -8.52 -3.58
N LEU A 8 1.63 -7.59 -4.34
CA LEU A 8 2.28 -6.38 -4.79
C LEU A 8 1.91 -5.21 -3.87
N PHE A 9 2.79 -4.88 -2.94
CA PHE A 9 2.65 -3.67 -2.14
C PHE A 9 2.91 -2.42 -2.97
N SER A 10 2.15 -1.36 -2.72
CA SER A 10 2.33 -0.05 -3.35
C SER A 10 2.15 1.09 -2.33
N ASN A 11 0.97 1.69 -2.28
CA ASN A 11 0.62 2.74 -1.31
C ASN A 11 -0.02 2.17 -0.01
N ASP A 12 -0.20 0.87 0.05
CA ASP A 12 -0.82 0.12 1.13
C ASP A 12 0.20 -0.59 2.03
N LEU A 13 1.25 0.12 2.44
CA LEU A 13 2.37 -0.42 3.23
C LEU A 13 1.95 -0.77 4.67
N ARG A 14 0.94 -1.64 4.80
CA ARG A 14 0.36 -2.05 6.07
C ARG A 14 -0.21 -3.47 6.03
N LEU A 15 -0.33 -4.09 7.19
CA LEU A 15 -0.98 -5.40 7.34
C LEU A 15 -2.43 -5.28 7.80
N ASP A 16 -2.75 -4.24 8.57
CA ASP A 16 -4.09 -3.96 9.04
C ASP A 16 -4.92 -3.30 7.95
N ASP A 17 -6.23 -3.54 7.97
CA ASP A 17 -7.15 -3.02 6.96
C ASP A 17 -6.64 -3.22 5.52
N ASN A 18 -6.12 -4.41 5.24
CA ASN A 18 -5.65 -4.81 3.92
C ASN A 18 -6.43 -6.03 3.40
N PRO A 19 -7.61 -5.81 2.81
CA PRO A 19 -8.47 -6.91 2.34
C PRO A 19 -7.84 -7.73 1.22
N SER A 20 -6.95 -7.16 0.39
CA SER A 20 -6.24 -7.91 -0.65
C SER A 20 -5.20 -8.86 -0.07
N LEU A 21 -4.43 -8.41 0.93
CA LEU A 21 -3.47 -9.27 1.63
C LEU A 21 -4.19 -10.38 2.39
N ARG A 22 -5.31 -10.06 3.03
CA ARG A 22 -6.13 -11.05 3.73
C ARG A 22 -6.67 -12.12 2.78
N LEU A 23 -7.10 -11.72 1.59
CA LEU A 23 -7.53 -12.67 0.56
C LEU A 23 -6.37 -13.57 0.13
N ALA A 24 -5.19 -13.01 -0.16
CA ALA A 24 -4.00 -13.79 -0.47
C ALA A 24 -3.65 -14.77 0.65
N ALA A 25 -3.76 -14.34 1.91
CA ALA A 25 -3.49 -15.17 3.08
C ALA A 25 -4.44 -16.35 3.22
N SER A 26 -5.71 -16.23 2.77
CA SER A 26 -6.70 -17.33 2.84
C SER A 26 -6.62 -18.31 1.68
N ASP A 27 -6.13 -17.85 0.51
CA ASP A 27 -6.28 -18.59 -0.74
C ASP A 27 -5.03 -19.37 -1.15
N MET A 28 -3.85 -19.01 -0.59
CA MET A 28 -2.56 -19.49 -1.05
C MET A 28 -1.90 -20.46 -0.07
N ASP A 29 -1.07 -21.38 -0.61
CA ASP A 29 -0.23 -22.27 0.17
C ASP A 29 1.12 -21.61 0.49
N TYR A 30 1.63 -20.77 -0.42
CA TYR A 30 2.84 -19.95 -0.28
C TYR A 30 2.57 -18.53 -0.68
N LEU A 31 3.26 -17.58 -0.04
CA LEU A 31 3.11 -16.15 -0.33
C LEU A 31 4.47 -15.47 -0.50
N VAL A 32 4.60 -14.63 -1.52
CA VAL A 32 5.70 -13.70 -1.73
C VAL A 32 5.17 -12.29 -1.58
N CYS A 33 5.82 -11.47 -0.76
CA CYS A 33 5.47 -10.05 -0.55
C CYS A 33 6.51 -9.18 -1.27
N LEU A 34 6.11 -8.46 -2.33
CA LEU A 34 6.99 -7.64 -3.16
C LEU A 34 6.68 -6.16 -2.99
N TYR A 35 7.72 -5.35 -2.86
CA TYR A 35 7.70 -3.92 -3.16
C TYR A 35 8.74 -3.61 -4.23
N ALA A 36 8.31 -3.01 -5.34
CA ALA A 36 9.19 -2.56 -6.42
C ALA A 36 9.26 -1.04 -6.43
N GLN A 37 10.46 -0.49 -6.29
CA GLN A 37 10.73 0.94 -6.41
C GLN A 37 11.19 1.22 -7.83
N ASP A 38 10.32 1.84 -8.60
CA ASP A 38 10.63 2.28 -9.96
C ASP A 38 11.14 3.71 -9.90
N ASP A 39 12.44 3.89 -10.08
CA ASP A 39 13.09 5.21 -10.17
C ASP A 39 13.22 5.68 -11.62
N THR A 40 12.66 4.92 -12.59
CA THR A 40 12.72 5.35 -13.99
C THR A 40 11.89 6.62 -14.20
N PRO A 41 12.45 7.65 -14.86
CA PRO A 41 11.69 8.85 -15.17
C PRO A 41 10.46 8.49 -15.99
N SER A 42 9.28 8.81 -15.47
CA SER A 42 8.05 8.63 -16.25
C SER A 42 8.14 9.51 -17.50
N SER A 43 8.10 8.89 -18.68
CA SER A 43 8.01 9.60 -19.96
C SER A 43 6.77 10.50 -20.08
N ALA A 44 5.83 10.37 -19.13
CA ALA A 44 4.65 11.23 -19.01
C ALA A 44 4.91 12.53 -18.26
N SER A 45 6.03 12.70 -17.56
CA SER A 45 6.38 13.97 -16.97
C SER A 45 7.06 14.85 -18.01
N ARG A 46 6.28 15.69 -18.68
CA ARG A 46 6.78 16.77 -19.59
C ARG A 46 7.68 17.80 -18.92
N GLN A 47 7.94 17.68 -17.63
CA GLN A 47 8.69 18.61 -16.79
C GLN A 47 9.78 17.91 -16.00
N GLY A 48 10.61 17.07 -16.65
CA GLY A 48 11.73 16.41 -15.98
C GLY A 48 11.31 15.47 -14.83
N SER A 49 12.08 14.49 -14.52
CA SER A 49 11.85 13.67 -13.32
C SER A 49 11.95 14.61 -12.10
N VAL A 50 10.82 14.87 -11.45
CA VAL A 50 10.88 15.42 -10.10
C VAL A 50 11.37 14.28 -9.23
N ASP A 51 12.65 14.27 -8.90
CA ASP A 51 13.18 13.39 -7.89
C ASP A 51 12.30 13.51 -6.64
N ARG A 52 11.94 12.39 -6.05
CA ARG A 52 11.21 12.41 -4.79
C ARG A 52 12.06 13.22 -3.80
N SER A 53 11.42 14.14 -3.07
CA SER A 53 12.14 14.87 -2.03
C SER A 53 12.73 13.91 -0.99
N ASP A 54 13.80 14.31 -0.33
CA ASP A 54 14.47 13.51 0.70
C ASP A 54 13.48 13.11 1.81
N HIS A 55 12.60 14.01 2.24
CA HIS A 55 11.54 13.74 3.21
C HIS A 55 10.61 12.61 2.77
N ARG A 56 10.18 12.61 1.51
CA ARG A 56 9.33 11.55 0.96
C ARG A 56 10.07 10.22 0.85
N ASN A 57 11.34 10.27 0.46
CA ASN A 57 12.18 9.07 0.40
C ASN A 57 12.42 8.49 1.78
N GLN A 58 12.69 9.33 2.77
CA GLN A 58 12.84 8.91 4.17
C GLN A 58 11.56 8.26 4.70
N PHE A 59 10.42 8.95 4.58
CA PHE A 59 9.13 8.42 5.04
C PHE A 59 8.77 7.08 4.39
N LEU A 60 9.00 6.95 3.08
CA LEU A 60 8.79 5.71 2.34
C LEU A 60 9.70 4.60 2.87
N HIS A 61 10.98 4.88 3.05
CA HIS A 61 11.94 3.90 3.55
C HIS A 61 11.57 3.42 4.96
N GLU A 62 11.27 4.32 5.89
CA GLU A 62 10.82 4.00 7.24
C GLU A 62 9.55 3.13 7.20
N SER A 63 8.61 3.44 6.29
CA SER A 63 7.41 2.64 6.08
C SER A 63 7.72 1.23 5.57
N LEU A 64 8.69 1.08 4.66
CA LEU A 64 9.12 -0.22 4.15
C LEU A 64 9.85 -1.05 5.22
N VAL A 65 10.71 -0.43 6.03
CA VAL A 65 11.37 -1.09 7.16
C VAL A 65 10.35 -1.54 8.21
N SER A 66 9.37 -0.70 8.51
CA SER A 66 8.28 -1.04 9.44
C SER A 66 7.44 -2.20 8.91
N LEU A 67 7.11 -2.20 7.62
CA LEU A 67 6.39 -3.29 6.98
C LEU A 67 7.18 -4.60 6.99
N ASP A 68 8.49 -4.56 6.64
CA ASP A 68 9.35 -5.74 6.68
C ASP A 68 9.44 -6.31 8.11
N SER A 69 9.63 -5.46 9.12
CA SER A 69 9.61 -5.88 10.52
C SER A 69 8.27 -6.53 10.91
N SER A 70 7.15 -5.96 10.46
CA SER A 70 5.83 -6.54 10.70
C SER A 70 5.67 -7.89 10.01
N LEU A 71 6.14 -8.04 8.77
CA LEU A 71 6.14 -9.31 8.04
C LEU A 71 7.02 -10.37 8.70
N GLN A 72 8.16 -9.96 9.29
CA GLN A 72 9.04 -10.88 10.02
C GLN A 72 8.35 -11.52 11.23
N SER A 73 7.44 -10.82 11.89
CA SER A 73 6.64 -11.39 12.98
C SER A 73 5.71 -12.52 12.51
N TYR A 74 5.43 -12.61 11.21
CA TYR A 74 4.68 -13.69 10.56
C TYR A 74 5.58 -14.74 9.89
N GLY A 75 6.90 -14.70 10.12
CA GLY A 75 7.86 -15.57 9.44
C GLY A 75 8.12 -15.23 7.97
N HIS A 76 7.73 -14.02 7.57
CA HIS A 76 7.91 -13.47 6.23
C HIS A 76 8.97 -12.37 6.19
N ARG A 77 9.27 -11.92 4.97
CA ARG A 77 10.04 -10.71 4.72
C ARG A 77 9.55 -10.03 3.45
N LEU A 78 9.80 -8.73 3.36
CA LEU A 78 9.52 -7.95 2.17
C LEU A 78 10.65 -8.16 1.15
N VAL A 79 10.30 -8.67 -0.03
CA VAL A 79 11.21 -8.67 -1.18
C VAL A 79 11.24 -7.26 -1.75
N PHE A 80 12.42 -6.64 -1.77
CA PHE A 80 12.62 -5.30 -2.31
C PHE A 80 13.35 -5.37 -3.65
N ARG A 81 12.84 -4.62 -4.63
CA ARG A 81 13.46 -4.48 -5.96
C ARG A 81 13.53 -3.02 -6.36
N LYS A 82 14.69 -2.61 -6.85
CA LYS A 82 14.90 -1.26 -7.41
C LYS A 82 14.88 -1.37 -8.94
N GLN A 83 13.70 -1.63 -9.48
CA GLN A 83 13.44 -1.80 -10.91
C GLN A 83 11.92 -1.67 -11.18
N PRO A 84 11.47 -1.58 -12.45
CA PRO A 84 10.06 -1.57 -12.80
C PRO A 84 9.29 -2.74 -12.20
N LEU A 85 8.07 -2.49 -11.75
CA LEU A 85 7.23 -3.52 -11.12
C LEU A 85 7.00 -4.73 -12.03
N THR A 86 6.85 -4.51 -13.33
CA THR A 86 6.67 -5.57 -14.32
C THR A 86 7.84 -6.54 -14.34
N ASP A 87 9.06 -6.01 -14.36
CA ASP A 87 10.27 -6.81 -14.40
C ASP A 87 10.50 -7.57 -13.09
N ALA A 88 10.31 -6.86 -11.96
CA ALA A 88 10.42 -7.46 -10.62
C ALA A 88 9.40 -8.58 -10.42
N ALA A 89 8.16 -8.37 -10.87
CA ALA A 89 7.12 -9.39 -10.77
C ALA A 89 7.40 -10.58 -11.69
N ALA A 90 7.84 -10.35 -12.94
CA ALA A 90 8.19 -11.40 -13.89
C ALA A 90 9.30 -12.32 -13.34
N GLU A 91 10.36 -11.77 -12.77
CA GLU A 91 11.42 -12.55 -12.11
C GLU A 91 10.87 -13.50 -11.04
N LEU A 92 10.00 -12.98 -10.15
CA LEU A 92 9.43 -13.77 -9.06
C LEU A 92 8.39 -14.78 -9.54
N ILE A 93 7.65 -14.45 -10.61
CA ILE A 93 6.71 -15.38 -11.24
C ILE A 93 7.44 -16.65 -11.70
N TYR A 94 8.56 -16.49 -12.38
CA TYR A 94 9.34 -17.63 -12.88
C TYR A 94 10.09 -18.36 -11.77
N SER A 95 10.75 -17.62 -10.86
CA SER A 95 11.59 -18.23 -9.83
C SER A 95 10.82 -18.97 -8.76
N HIS A 96 9.56 -18.57 -8.49
CA HIS A 96 8.73 -19.14 -7.43
C HIS A 96 7.44 -19.80 -7.93
N SER A 97 7.29 -19.98 -9.25
CA SER A 97 6.10 -20.60 -9.87
C SER A 97 4.80 -19.96 -9.39
N VAL A 98 4.73 -18.63 -9.42
CA VAL A 98 3.56 -17.86 -8.98
C VAL A 98 2.35 -18.21 -9.83
N THR A 99 1.23 -18.48 -9.19
CA THR A 99 -0.05 -18.81 -9.81
C THR A 99 -1.10 -17.70 -9.67
N HIS A 100 -0.94 -16.84 -8.66
CA HIS A 100 -1.89 -15.78 -8.35
C HIS A 100 -1.14 -14.50 -7.98
N ILE A 101 -1.64 -13.37 -8.45
CA ILE A 101 -1.11 -12.04 -8.09
C ILE A 101 -2.21 -11.22 -7.44
N TYR A 102 -1.87 -10.58 -6.33
CA TYR A 102 -2.75 -9.77 -5.50
C TYR A 102 -2.22 -8.34 -5.37
N ARG A 103 -3.13 -7.37 -5.38
CA ARG A 103 -2.82 -5.98 -5.01
C ARG A 103 -4.05 -5.27 -4.45
N SER A 104 -3.84 -4.12 -3.84
CA SER A 104 -4.91 -3.13 -3.61
C SER A 104 -5.24 -2.39 -4.91
N VAL A 105 -6.53 -2.10 -5.13
CA VAL A 105 -6.97 -1.28 -6.28
C VAL A 105 -6.28 0.09 -6.20
N SER A 106 -5.70 0.54 -7.29
CA SER A 106 -5.08 1.85 -7.39
C SER A 106 -5.88 2.77 -8.30
N VAL A 107 -5.90 4.06 -7.97
CA VAL A 107 -6.43 5.12 -8.85
C VAL A 107 -5.34 5.70 -9.77
N GLY A 108 -4.07 5.40 -9.49
CA GLY A 108 -2.92 5.88 -10.23
C GLY A 108 -2.80 5.26 -11.61
N ARG A 109 -2.77 6.09 -12.68
CA ARG A 109 -2.66 5.62 -14.07
C ARG A 109 -1.45 4.72 -14.30
N HIS A 110 -0.29 5.08 -13.73
CA HIS A 110 0.95 4.32 -13.88
C HIS A 110 0.82 2.89 -13.31
N LEU A 111 0.34 2.78 -12.06
CA LEU A 111 0.14 1.48 -11.41
C LEU A 111 -0.90 0.61 -12.12
N ASN A 112 -1.95 1.23 -12.67
CA ASN A 112 -2.95 0.50 -13.46
C ASN A 112 -2.39 0.01 -14.79
N HIS A 113 -1.58 0.84 -15.46
CA HIS A 113 -0.91 0.43 -16.69
C HIS A 113 0.02 -0.78 -16.45
N GLN A 114 0.86 -0.74 -15.41
CA GLN A 114 1.72 -1.88 -15.04
C GLN A 114 0.92 -3.16 -14.75
N TRP A 115 -0.23 -3.02 -14.08
CA TRP A 115 -1.13 -4.13 -13.83
C TRP A 115 -1.71 -4.74 -15.10
N ASP A 116 -2.10 -3.91 -16.07
CA ASP A 116 -2.64 -4.37 -17.35
C ASP A 116 -1.56 -5.03 -18.21
N VAL A 117 -0.32 -4.52 -18.17
CA VAL A 117 0.84 -5.15 -18.80
C VAL A 117 1.08 -6.54 -18.22
N LEU A 118 1.14 -6.67 -16.89
CA LEU A 118 1.34 -7.97 -16.24
C LEU A 118 0.24 -8.98 -16.62
N LYS A 119 -1.02 -8.57 -16.65
CA LYS A 119 -2.13 -9.44 -17.08
C LYS A 119 -1.97 -9.92 -18.52
N LYS A 120 -1.53 -9.04 -19.41
CA LYS A 120 -1.32 -9.35 -20.81
C LYS A 120 -0.15 -10.32 -21.01
N GLU A 121 0.93 -10.11 -20.28
CA GLU A 121 2.14 -10.93 -20.41
C GLU A 121 2.03 -12.29 -19.70
N HIS A 122 1.18 -12.39 -18.69
CA HIS A 122 1.01 -13.62 -17.90
C HIS A 122 -0.49 -14.09 -17.88
N PRO A 123 -1.07 -14.47 -19.02
CA PRO A 123 -2.50 -14.77 -19.14
C PRO A 123 -2.93 -16.03 -18.37
N THR A 124 -2.00 -16.89 -17.96
CA THR A 124 -2.27 -18.10 -17.17
C THR A 124 -2.35 -17.85 -15.67
N ILE A 125 -1.94 -16.66 -15.21
CA ILE A 125 -1.96 -16.27 -13.81
C ILE A 125 -3.32 -15.67 -13.45
N THR A 126 -3.81 -15.99 -12.27
CA THR A 126 -5.02 -15.37 -11.71
C THR A 126 -4.67 -14.05 -11.03
N PHE A 127 -5.36 -12.97 -11.43
CA PHE A 127 -5.16 -11.64 -10.89
C PHE A 127 -6.34 -11.22 -10.01
N GLN A 128 -6.06 -10.80 -8.78
CA GLN A 128 -7.04 -10.40 -7.78
C GLN A 128 -6.71 -9.04 -7.18
N GLN A 129 -7.73 -8.23 -6.93
CA GLN A 129 -7.58 -6.93 -6.27
C GLN A 129 -8.81 -6.59 -5.43
N ARG A 130 -8.62 -5.81 -4.35
CA ARG A 130 -9.68 -5.31 -3.48
C ARG A 130 -9.44 -3.82 -3.20
N HIS A 131 -10.52 -3.09 -2.94
CA HIS A 131 -10.44 -1.69 -2.51
C HIS A 131 -9.95 -1.60 -1.07
N SER A 132 -8.96 -0.73 -0.82
CA SER A 132 -8.35 -0.50 0.49
C SER A 132 -7.93 0.95 0.73
N HIS A 133 -8.15 1.85 -0.24
CA HIS A 133 -7.68 3.24 -0.18
C HIS A 133 -8.81 4.26 0.02
N THR A 134 -10.06 3.81 0.02
CA THR A 134 -11.24 4.67 0.16
C THR A 134 -12.16 4.13 1.24
N ILE A 135 -12.83 5.04 1.96
CA ILE A 135 -13.81 4.70 2.99
C ILE A 135 -14.99 3.92 2.37
N PHE A 136 -15.45 4.35 1.20
CA PHE A 136 -16.51 3.69 0.45
C PHE A 136 -15.93 3.02 -0.79
N LYS A 137 -16.39 1.81 -1.09
CA LYS A 137 -16.13 1.18 -2.38
C LYS A 137 -17.12 1.74 -3.41
N PRO A 138 -16.83 1.63 -4.72
CA PRO A 138 -17.77 2.07 -5.76
C PRO A 138 -19.17 1.48 -5.63
N GLU A 139 -19.27 0.21 -5.21
CA GLU A 139 -20.54 -0.49 -5.00
C GLU A 139 -21.33 -0.03 -3.77
N ASP A 140 -20.68 0.62 -2.81
CA ASP A 140 -21.32 1.16 -1.59
C ASP A 140 -21.91 2.56 -1.82
N LEU A 141 -21.58 3.20 -2.96
CA LEU A 141 -22.05 4.54 -3.27
C LEU A 141 -23.51 4.54 -3.78
N PRO A 142 -24.32 5.55 -3.45
CA PRO A 142 -25.71 5.66 -3.93
C PRO A 142 -25.79 6.14 -5.40
N PHE A 143 -24.68 6.24 -6.08
CA PHE A 143 -24.53 6.66 -7.48
C PHE A 143 -23.31 5.99 -8.10
N THR A 144 -23.25 5.97 -9.44
CA THR A 144 -22.07 5.43 -10.14
C THR A 144 -20.91 6.42 -10.13
N VAL A 145 -19.68 5.92 -10.28
CA VAL A 145 -18.47 6.78 -10.33
C VAL A 145 -18.57 7.81 -11.47
N ASP A 146 -19.20 7.46 -12.58
CA ASP A 146 -19.39 8.37 -13.74
C ASP A 146 -20.40 9.50 -13.44
N SER A 147 -21.25 9.33 -12.42
CA SER A 147 -22.25 10.31 -11.98
C SER A 147 -21.92 10.97 -10.65
N LEU A 148 -20.63 11.00 -10.29
CA LEU A 148 -20.16 11.67 -9.08
C LEU A 148 -20.65 13.12 -8.99
N PRO A 149 -21.20 13.56 -7.84
CA PRO A 149 -21.58 14.94 -7.64
C PRO A 149 -20.41 15.90 -7.87
N PHE A 150 -20.64 16.97 -8.63
CA PHE A 150 -19.59 17.92 -9.01
C PHE A 150 -18.90 18.62 -7.85
N THR A 151 -19.57 18.77 -6.67
CA THR A 151 -18.98 19.41 -5.50
C THR A 151 -18.94 18.45 -4.31
N PHE A 152 -17.90 18.59 -3.47
CA PHE A 152 -17.76 17.79 -2.25
C PHE A 152 -18.97 17.95 -1.30
N SER A 153 -19.56 19.14 -1.19
CA SER A 153 -20.73 19.37 -0.33
C SER A 153 -21.95 18.56 -0.79
N LYS A 154 -22.17 18.42 -2.10
CA LYS A 154 -23.22 17.57 -2.65
C LYS A 154 -22.91 16.09 -2.45
N PHE A 155 -21.68 15.69 -2.69
CA PHE A 155 -21.20 14.33 -2.42
C PHE A 155 -21.43 13.96 -0.95
N ARG A 156 -20.90 14.77 -0.02
CA ARG A 156 -21.04 14.53 1.42
C ARG A 156 -22.49 14.31 1.84
N LYS A 157 -23.42 15.19 1.40
CA LYS A 157 -24.85 15.07 1.73
C LYS A 157 -25.49 13.75 1.31
N GLN A 158 -24.97 13.13 0.24
CA GLN A 158 -25.49 11.86 -0.26
C GLN A 158 -24.91 10.65 0.46
N VAL A 159 -23.69 10.78 1.00
CA VAL A 159 -22.98 9.65 1.63
C VAL A 159 -22.94 9.71 3.16
N GLU A 160 -23.23 10.87 3.80
CA GLU A 160 -23.07 11.04 5.25
C GLU A 160 -24.00 10.15 6.10
N SER A 161 -25.07 9.62 5.51
CA SER A 161 -25.96 8.66 6.17
C SER A 161 -25.59 7.19 5.92
N ILE A 162 -24.61 6.92 5.06
CA ILE A 162 -24.18 5.57 4.75
C ILE A 162 -23.29 5.07 5.88
N LEU A 163 -23.57 3.88 6.39
CA LEU A 163 -22.73 3.25 7.40
C LEU A 163 -21.36 2.90 6.79
N VAL A 164 -20.31 3.40 7.40
CA VAL A 164 -18.94 3.01 7.05
C VAL A 164 -18.70 1.58 7.53
N GLY A 165 -18.21 0.73 6.64
CA GLY A 165 -17.86 -0.65 6.96
C GLY A 165 -16.75 -0.73 8.00
N PHE A 166 -16.64 -1.87 8.68
CA PHE A 166 -15.52 -2.13 9.59
C PHE A 166 -14.23 -2.36 8.81
N PRO A 167 -13.07 -1.91 9.35
CA PRO A 167 -11.77 -2.23 8.79
C PRO A 167 -11.57 -3.74 8.66
N ALA A 168 -10.90 -4.19 7.62
CA ALA A 168 -10.53 -5.59 7.48
C ALA A 168 -9.47 -5.95 8.54
N PRO A 169 -9.71 -6.93 9.43
CA PRO A 169 -8.76 -7.26 10.48
C PRO A 169 -7.45 -7.80 9.87
N LYS A 170 -6.35 -7.60 10.58
CA LYS A 170 -5.05 -8.23 10.25
C LYS A 170 -5.22 -9.73 10.00
N PRO A 171 -4.50 -10.31 9.01
CA PRO A 171 -4.43 -11.75 8.89
C PRO A 171 -3.92 -12.38 10.19
N LYS A 172 -4.52 -13.48 10.64
CA LYS A 172 -4.04 -14.21 11.83
C LYS A 172 -2.70 -14.91 11.58
N SER A 173 -2.48 -15.34 10.34
CA SER A 173 -1.25 -15.95 9.85
C SER A 173 -1.11 -15.62 8.36
N LEU A 174 0.12 -15.67 7.86
CA LEU A 174 0.39 -15.64 6.42
C LEU A 174 0.84 -17.05 5.98
N PRO A 175 0.50 -17.50 4.75
CA PRO A 175 1.09 -18.69 4.19
C PRO A 175 2.61 -18.60 4.20
N PRO A 176 3.37 -19.67 4.45
CA PRO A 176 4.82 -19.60 4.50
C PRO A 176 5.42 -19.06 3.20
N PRO A 177 6.59 -18.44 3.24
CA PRO A 177 7.31 -18.06 2.03
C PRO A 177 7.75 -19.32 1.27
N PRO A 178 7.88 -19.26 -0.07
CA PRO A 178 8.45 -20.36 -0.84
C PRO A 178 9.86 -20.73 -0.35
N PRO A 179 10.28 -22.00 -0.43
CA PRO A 179 11.54 -22.47 0.17
C PRO A 179 12.80 -21.70 -0.22
N ASN A 180 12.84 -21.12 -1.42
CA ASN A 180 14.00 -20.37 -1.93
C ASN A 180 13.92 -18.86 -1.70
N LEU A 181 12.88 -18.35 -1.04
CA LEU A 181 12.70 -16.90 -0.84
C LEU A 181 13.76 -16.27 0.06
N ALA A 182 14.39 -17.03 0.95
CA ALA A 182 15.44 -16.53 1.83
C ALA A 182 16.67 -15.94 1.10
N LYS A 183 16.84 -16.27 -0.19
CA LYS A 183 17.91 -15.72 -1.05
C LYS A 183 17.58 -14.33 -1.62
N GLU A 184 16.33 -13.89 -1.50
CA GLU A 184 15.88 -12.63 -2.06
C GLU A 184 16.32 -11.43 -1.19
N LYS A 185 16.61 -10.30 -1.86
CA LYS A 185 17.04 -9.08 -1.16
C LYS A 185 15.89 -8.47 -0.37
N SER A 186 16.13 -8.14 0.88
CA SER A 186 15.24 -7.35 1.72
C SER A 186 15.46 -5.85 1.52
N VAL A 187 14.67 -5.05 2.24
CA VAL A 187 14.81 -3.58 2.25
C VAL A 187 16.23 -3.19 2.67
N PRO A 188 16.95 -2.38 1.88
CA PRO A 188 18.30 -1.93 2.25
C PRO A 188 18.24 -0.99 3.46
N ASN A 189 19.26 -1.02 4.32
CA ASN A 189 19.43 0.00 5.35
C ASN A 189 19.81 1.34 4.71
N LEU A 190 19.08 2.41 5.04
CA LEU A 190 19.52 3.77 4.72
C LEU A 190 20.49 4.23 5.81
N SER A 191 21.79 4.22 5.49
CA SER A 191 22.84 4.61 6.45
C SER A 191 23.07 6.14 6.53
N ASP A 192 22.52 6.96 5.61
CA ASP A 192 22.99 8.32 5.41
C ASP A 192 21.90 9.41 5.27
N VAL A 193 20.67 9.17 5.73
CA VAL A 193 19.64 10.22 5.71
C VAL A 193 19.55 10.88 7.07
N THR A 194 19.93 12.16 7.14
CA THR A 194 19.72 12.99 8.34
C THR A 194 18.21 13.09 8.59
N PRO A 195 17.70 12.72 9.77
CA PRO A 195 16.28 12.86 10.09
C PRO A 195 15.85 14.31 9.97
N SER A 196 15.02 14.63 8.99
CA SER A 196 14.54 16.01 8.77
C SER A 196 13.01 16.06 8.65
N CYS A 197 12.34 14.91 8.79
CA CYS A 197 10.89 14.84 8.65
C CYS A 197 10.21 14.83 10.02
N TYR A 198 9.16 15.65 10.18
CA TYR A 198 8.32 15.68 11.40
C TYR A 198 7.54 14.37 11.61
N PHE A 199 7.31 13.61 10.56
CA PHE A 199 6.54 12.37 10.60
C PHE A 199 7.43 11.19 10.25
N THR A 200 7.48 10.23 11.14
CA THR A 200 8.13 8.93 10.91
C THR A 200 7.17 8.00 10.18
N GLY A 201 7.66 7.30 9.15
CA GLY A 201 6.88 6.35 8.38
C GLY A 201 6.59 5.05 9.14
N GLY A 202 5.51 4.37 8.77
CA GLY A 202 5.19 3.04 9.24
C GLY A 202 3.82 2.92 9.94
N GLU A 203 3.21 1.74 9.80
CA GLU A 203 1.87 1.45 10.30
C GLU A 203 1.74 1.66 11.82
N ASN A 204 2.71 1.17 12.60
CA ASN A 204 2.68 1.27 14.05
C ASN A 204 2.81 2.72 14.54
N ILE A 205 3.62 3.52 13.87
CA ILE A 205 3.77 4.95 14.18
C ILE A 205 2.48 5.70 13.82
N GLY A 206 1.89 5.36 12.66
CA GLY A 206 0.58 5.91 12.27
C GLY A 206 -0.50 5.63 13.32
N TRP A 207 -0.58 4.40 13.84
CA TRP A 207 -1.51 4.04 14.90
C TRP A 207 -1.23 4.79 16.21
N ALA A 208 0.05 4.93 16.60
CA ALA A 208 0.43 5.70 17.78
C ALA A 208 -0.04 7.16 17.64
N HIS A 209 0.18 7.78 16.47
CA HIS A 209 -0.26 9.14 16.18
C HIS A 209 -1.79 9.29 16.22
N VAL A 210 -2.54 8.37 15.61
CA VAL A 210 -4.02 8.37 15.65
C VAL A 210 -4.52 8.28 17.10
N ASN A 211 -3.97 7.36 17.88
CA ASN A 211 -4.35 7.21 19.28
C ASN A 211 -4.04 8.46 20.11
N GLU A 212 -2.88 9.07 19.90
CA GLU A 212 -2.50 10.32 20.57
C GLU A 212 -3.47 11.46 20.19
N TYR A 213 -3.76 11.61 18.90
CA TYR A 213 -4.66 12.64 18.38
C TYR A 213 -6.04 12.58 19.03
N PHE A 214 -6.63 11.38 19.12
CA PHE A 214 -7.95 11.22 19.73
C PHE A 214 -7.91 11.25 21.26
N ASN A 215 -6.92 10.63 21.91
CA ASN A 215 -6.82 10.60 23.38
C ASN A 215 -6.56 11.98 23.97
N LYS A 216 -5.83 12.84 23.28
CA LYS A 216 -5.61 14.24 23.69
C LYS A 216 -6.75 15.17 23.31
N GLY A 217 -7.79 14.67 22.63
CA GLY A 217 -8.93 15.46 22.20
C GLY A 217 -8.61 16.50 21.11
N LEU A 218 -7.50 16.32 20.36
CA LEU A 218 -7.06 17.29 19.35
C LEU A 218 -8.07 17.48 18.21
N ALA A 219 -8.91 16.48 17.96
CA ALA A 219 -10.03 16.61 17.01
C ALA A 219 -10.97 17.75 17.33
N SER A 220 -11.14 18.11 18.62
CA SER A 220 -12.01 19.23 19.04
C SER A 220 -11.44 20.60 18.70
N THR A 221 -10.12 20.71 18.52
CA THR A 221 -9.42 21.95 18.16
C THR A 221 -9.20 22.11 16.65
N TYR A 222 -9.68 21.17 15.86
CA TYR A 222 -9.46 21.13 14.40
C TYR A 222 -9.72 22.47 13.69
N LYS A 223 -10.77 23.23 14.08
CA LYS A 223 -11.07 24.52 13.46
C LYS A 223 -9.95 25.55 13.63
N THR A 224 -9.24 25.51 14.75
CA THR A 224 -8.15 26.43 15.08
C THR A 224 -6.81 25.96 14.56
N THR A 225 -6.60 24.64 14.47
CA THR A 225 -5.29 24.05 14.14
C THR A 225 -5.14 23.65 12.67
N ARG A 226 -6.24 23.42 11.93
CA ARG A 226 -6.23 22.89 10.56
C ARG A 226 -5.38 23.66 9.52
N ASN A 227 -5.12 24.93 9.79
CA ASN A 227 -4.30 25.77 8.92
C ASN A 227 -2.89 26.01 9.50
N GLY A 228 -2.54 25.35 10.60
CA GLY A 228 -1.20 25.37 11.17
C GLY A 228 -0.20 24.66 10.25
N LEU A 229 1.02 25.20 10.20
CA LEU A 229 2.11 24.60 9.42
C LEU A 229 3.10 23.83 10.31
N ASP A 230 3.04 24.06 11.61
CA ASP A 230 3.96 23.48 12.59
C ASP A 230 3.20 22.75 13.70
N GLY A 231 3.80 21.66 14.18
CA GLY A 231 3.29 20.89 15.31
C GLY A 231 2.47 19.66 14.93
N MET A 232 2.18 18.84 15.95
CA MET A 232 1.46 17.56 15.83
C MET A 232 -0.03 17.70 16.16
N ASP A 233 -0.53 18.92 16.32
CA ASP A 233 -1.89 19.20 16.83
C ASP A 233 -2.98 19.14 15.74
N TYR A 234 -2.61 18.79 14.53
CA TYR A 234 -3.55 18.65 13.40
C TYR A 234 -3.45 17.27 12.77
N SER A 235 -4.57 16.81 12.26
CA SER A 235 -4.61 15.60 11.44
C SER A 235 -4.06 15.90 10.06
N THR A 236 -3.05 15.23 9.66
CA THR A 236 -2.56 15.23 8.28
C THR A 236 -3.02 13.97 7.57
#